data_dcb0eae32da086f40cc387cbbce5a4ff
#
_entry.id   dcb0eae32da086f40cc387cbbce5a4ff
#
_cell.length_a   1.000
_cell.length_b   1.000
_cell.length_c   1.000
_cell.angle_alpha   90.00
_cell.angle_beta   90.00
_cell.angle_gamma   90.00
#
_symmetry.space_group_name_H-M   'P 1'
#
loop_
_entity.id
_entity.type
_entity.pdbx_description
1 polymer ?
#
loop_
_entity_poly.entity_id
_entity_poly.type
_entity_poly.pdbx_seq_one_letter_code
_entity_poly.pdbx_strand_id
1 'polypeptide(L)'
;MELNNDILSCMCNDIPNSDTFTKIEPINKGVSGDDKYFVETSEGQRFLLRISDIESYERKKIMYDMMERIASLGVSMSCPVDFGICNGGRSVYQLLSWCDGVIADDLIPVLSETEQYILGIKAGQNLSLIHSVPAPDGMVDWYDRFIETNDSRFRSFFSCGITIDGSDAILDYYEKNIHLLRGRPQFFIHGDYHNENLLVSENHDIAVIDWELLDSPYGDPWSEFSRISMCANFSPHFTTGLLRGYFDGEPPEDFWRVLTLYLSTGALMLISWAVYVEPECLEECKQIAVKVIHWFDGMRSPLPSWYLKDFTAGENS
;
A
#
# COMPACT_ATOMS: atom_id res chain seq x y z
N MET A 1 5.77 7.88 -25.37
CA MET A 1 5.34 7.82 -26.77
C MET A 1 3.85 8.08 -26.75
N GLU A 2 3.39 9.27 -27.15
CA GLU A 2 1.96 9.57 -27.17
C GLU A 2 1.27 8.58 -28.13
N LEU A 3 0.47 7.68 -27.56
CA LEU A 3 -0.41 6.83 -28.35
C LEU A 3 -1.37 7.76 -29.12
N ASN A 4 -1.38 7.62 -30.43
CA ASN A 4 -2.26 8.39 -31.30
C ASN A 4 -3.71 8.08 -30.90
N ASN A 5 -4.58 9.10 -30.78
CA ASN A 5 -6.00 8.95 -30.39
C ASN A 5 -6.74 7.87 -31.20
N ASP A 6 -6.33 7.60 -32.44
CA ASP A 6 -6.89 6.54 -33.27
C ASP A 6 -6.56 5.13 -32.76
N ILE A 7 -5.38 4.93 -32.14
CA ILE A 7 -4.96 3.63 -31.58
C ILE A 7 -5.73 3.38 -30.27
N LEU A 8 -5.85 4.39 -29.42
CA LEU A 8 -6.66 4.34 -28.18
C LEU A 8 -8.13 4.06 -28.47
N SER A 9 -8.71 4.74 -29.46
CA SER A 9 -10.08 4.49 -29.89
C SER A 9 -10.27 3.05 -30.38
N CYS A 10 -9.31 2.50 -31.13
CA CYS A 10 -9.35 1.11 -31.59
C CYS A 10 -9.23 0.09 -30.43
N MET A 11 -8.39 0.39 -29.43
CA MET A 11 -8.24 -0.47 -28.25
C MET A 11 -9.49 -0.48 -27.36
N CYS A 12 -10.20 0.64 -27.31
CA CYS A 12 -11.40 0.79 -26.48
C CYS A 12 -12.67 0.24 -27.17
N ASN A 13 -12.67 -0.08 -28.44
CA ASN A 13 -13.87 -0.56 -29.16
C ASN A 13 -14.52 -1.81 -28.56
N ASP A 14 -13.73 -2.63 -27.85
CA ASP A 14 -14.21 -3.84 -27.17
C ASP A 14 -14.74 -3.53 -25.74
N ILE A 15 -14.59 -2.29 -25.26
CA ILE A 15 -15.04 -1.89 -23.92
C ILE A 15 -16.51 -1.45 -24.02
N PRO A 16 -17.43 -2.03 -23.24
CA PRO A 16 -18.82 -1.64 -23.22
C PRO A 16 -19.01 -0.14 -23.00
N ASN A 17 -19.91 0.49 -23.75
CA ASN A 17 -20.21 1.92 -23.71
C ASN A 17 -19.05 2.86 -24.01
N SER A 18 -17.96 2.38 -24.63
CA SER A 18 -16.82 3.23 -25.01
C SER A 18 -17.18 4.31 -26.05
N ASP A 19 -18.29 4.13 -26.76
CA ASP A 19 -18.87 5.14 -27.65
C ASP A 19 -19.36 6.40 -26.90
N THR A 20 -19.58 6.32 -25.60
CA THR A 20 -19.90 7.46 -24.74
C THR A 20 -18.68 8.24 -24.25
N PHE A 21 -17.46 7.72 -24.43
CA PHE A 21 -16.23 8.35 -23.95
C PHE A 21 -15.93 9.62 -24.78
N THR A 22 -16.05 10.77 -24.13
CA THR A 22 -15.81 12.10 -24.75
C THR A 22 -14.39 12.61 -24.49
N LYS A 23 -13.75 12.08 -23.45
CA LYS A 23 -12.39 12.47 -23.07
C LYS A 23 -11.63 11.24 -22.58
N ILE A 24 -10.41 11.04 -23.10
CA ILE A 24 -9.47 10.01 -22.66
C ILE A 24 -8.10 10.67 -22.57
N GLU A 25 -7.53 10.74 -21.36
CA GLU A 25 -6.23 11.37 -21.10
C GLU A 25 -5.29 10.37 -20.41
N PRO A 26 -4.04 10.20 -20.89
CA PRO A 26 -3.09 9.30 -20.27
C PRO A 26 -2.65 9.81 -18.89
N ILE A 27 -2.47 8.88 -17.95
CA ILE A 27 -1.94 9.15 -16.61
C ILE A 27 -0.53 8.54 -16.56
N ASN A 28 0.48 9.43 -16.58
CA ASN A 28 1.90 9.03 -16.59
C ASN A 28 2.51 8.91 -15.18
N LYS A 29 1.69 8.63 -14.15
CA LYS A 29 2.14 8.42 -12.77
C LYS A 29 2.13 6.94 -12.40
N GLY A 30 3.12 6.54 -11.58
CA GLY A 30 3.26 5.19 -11.05
C GLY A 30 4.19 4.31 -11.89
N VAL A 31 4.67 3.23 -11.27
CA VAL A 31 5.63 2.26 -11.84
C VAL A 31 4.97 0.95 -12.30
N SER A 32 3.63 0.87 -12.26
CA SER A 32 2.92 -0.33 -12.77
C SER A 32 3.10 -0.45 -14.29
N GLY A 33 3.17 -1.69 -14.77
CA GLY A 33 3.23 -1.97 -16.22
C GLY A 33 1.91 -1.71 -16.96
N ASP A 34 0.90 -1.13 -16.31
CA ASP A 34 -0.39 -0.83 -16.92
C ASP A 34 -0.38 0.52 -17.61
N ASP A 35 -1.02 0.61 -18.77
CA ASP A 35 -1.44 1.88 -19.34
C ASP A 35 -2.65 2.41 -18.57
N LYS A 36 -2.55 3.61 -17.99
CA LYS A 36 -3.60 4.23 -17.18
C LYS A 36 -4.17 5.46 -17.90
N TYR A 37 -5.50 5.59 -17.87
CA TYR A 37 -6.20 6.71 -18.50
C TYR A 37 -7.29 7.27 -17.61
N PHE A 38 -7.39 8.60 -17.57
CA PHE A 38 -8.61 9.29 -17.13
C PHE A 38 -9.61 9.24 -18.27
N VAL A 39 -10.86 8.85 -17.96
CA VAL A 39 -11.95 8.79 -18.93
C VAL A 39 -13.13 9.61 -18.42
N GLU A 40 -13.75 10.41 -19.32
CA GLU A 40 -15.00 11.11 -19.05
C GLU A 40 -16.01 10.77 -20.15
N THR A 41 -17.26 10.49 -19.75
CA THR A 41 -18.35 10.17 -20.67
C THR A 41 -19.15 11.41 -21.05
N SER A 42 -20.00 11.27 -22.08
CA SER A 42 -20.97 12.33 -22.49
C SER A 42 -21.97 12.70 -21.40
N GLU A 43 -22.16 11.85 -20.40
CA GLU A 43 -23.02 12.09 -19.23
C GLU A 43 -22.25 12.69 -18.04
N GLY A 44 -20.94 12.96 -18.20
CA GLY A 44 -20.08 13.53 -17.16
C GLY A 44 -19.62 12.53 -16.11
N GLN A 45 -19.80 11.22 -16.35
CA GLN A 45 -19.23 10.20 -15.48
C GLN A 45 -17.73 10.12 -15.71
N ARG A 46 -16.95 9.89 -14.64
CA ARG A 46 -15.49 9.86 -14.68
C ARG A 46 -14.95 8.53 -14.17
N PHE A 47 -13.96 8.01 -14.87
CA PHE A 47 -13.38 6.70 -14.61
C PHE A 47 -11.86 6.71 -14.69
N LEU A 48 -11.24 5.74 -14.02
CA LEU A 48 -9.88 5.30 -14.26
C LEU A 48 -9.97 4.04 -15.13
N LEU A 49 -9.45 4.12 -16.36
CA LEU A 49 -9.29 2.95 -17.21
C LEU A 49 -7.83 2.47 -17.12
N ARG A 50 -7.66 1.19 -16.78
CA ARG A 50 -6.36 0.50 -16.79
C ARG A 50 -6.37 -0.55 -17.88
N ILE A 51 -5.32 -0.59 -18.70
CA ILE A 51 -5.15 -1.59 -19.77
C ILE A 51 -3.82 -2.29 -19.52
N SER A 52 -3.85 -3.62 -19.50
CA SER A 52 -2.70 -4.49 -19.27
C SER A 52 -2.60 -5.56 -20.34
N ASP A 53 -1.45 -6.22 -20.45
CA ASP A 53 -1.30 -7.39 -21.31
C ASP A 53 -2.24 -8.52 -20.89
N ILE A 54 -2.72 -9.30 -21.86
CA ILE A 54 -3.65 -10.41 -21.65
C ILE A 54 -3.07 -11.49 -20.71
N GLU A 55 -1.75 -11.63 -20.64
CA GLU A 55 -1.09 -12.57 -19.74
C GLU A 55 -1.39 -12.27 -18.26
N SER A 56 -1.77 -11.02 -17.94
CA SER A 56 -2.13 -10.61 -16.59
C SER A 56 -3.60 -10.87 -16.22
N TYR A 57 -4.43 -11.41 -17.13
CA TYR A 57 -5.88 -11.55 -16.97
C TYR A 57 -6.29 -12.18 -15.64
N GLU A 58 -5.77 -13.38 -15.33
CA GLU A 58 -6.15 -14.11 -14.11
C GLU A 58 -5.80 -13.31 -12.84
N ARG A 59 -4.61 -12.73 -12.82
CA ARG A 59 -4.16 -11.89 -11.68
C ARG A 59 -5.05 -10.66 -11.50
N LYS A 60 -5.35 -9.96 -12.59
CA LYS A 60 -6.21 -8.77 -12.58
C LYS A 60 -7.65 -9.12 -12.20
N LYS A 61 -8.15 -10.28 -12.65
CA LYS A 61 -9.51 -10.76 -12.31
C LYS A 61 -9.63 -11.05 -10.81
N ILE A 62 -8.65 -11.75 -10.22
CA ILE A 62 -8.64 -12.01 -8.78
C ILE A 62 -8.69 -10.71 -8.00
N MET A 63 -7.86 -9.71 -8.37
CA MET A 63 -7.86 -8.43 -7.68
C MET A 63 -9.20 -7.67 -7.88
N TYR A 64 -9.73 -7.68 -9.10
CA TYR A 64 -11.01 -7.04 -9.39
C TYR A 64 -12.15 -7.60 -8.54
N ASP A 65 -12.24 -8.94 -8.42
CA ASP A 65 -13.25 -9.60 -7.58
C ASP A 65 -13.08 -9.26 -6.08
N MET A 66 -11.82 -9.13 -5.64
CA MET A 66 -11.54 -8.68 -4.27
C MET A 66 -11.93 -7.23 -4.04
N MET A 67 -11.67 -6.35 -5.01
CA MET A 67 -12.10 -4.94 -4.94
C MET A 67 -13.63 -4.81 -4.85
N GLU A 68 -14.40 -5.62 -5.60
CA GLU A 68 -15.87 -5.66 -5.48
C GLU A 68 -16.30 -6.03 -4.05
N ARG A 69 -15.64 -7.04 -3.48
CA ARG A 69 -15.91 -7.46 -2.10
C ARG A 69 -15.58 -6.36 -1.08
N ILE A 70 -14.42 -5.71 -1.21
CA ILE A 70 -13.99 -4.61 -0.32
C ILE A 70 -14.93 -3.40 -0.46
N ALA A 71 -15.29 -3.02 -1.68
CA ALA A 71 -16.25 -1.93 -1.92
C ALA A 71 -17.59 -2.19 -1.24
N SER A 72 -18.07 -3.45 -1.21
CA SER A 72 -19.31 -3.83 -0.53
C SER A 72 -19.27 -3.65 1.00
N LEU A 73 -18.09 -3.56 1.60
CA LEU A 73 -17.90 -3.27 3.03
C LEU A 73 -17.98 -1.76 3.35
N GLY A 74 -18.12 -0.91 2.34
CA GLY A 74 -18.20 0.53 2.51
C GLY A 74 -16.85 1.25 2.57
N VAL A 75 -15.77 0.59 2.18
CA VAL A 75 -14.47 1.24 2.02
C VAL A 75 -14.55 2.26 0.90
N SER A 76 -14.18 3.51 1.18
CA SER A 76 -14.05 4.54 0.14
C SER A 76 -12.81 4.25 -0.70
N MET A 77 -13.02 4.03 -2.00
CA MET A 77 -11.98 3.57 -2.91
C MET A 77 -12.34 3.82 -4.37
N SER A 78 -11.39 3.65 -5.28
CA SER A 78 -11.70 3.48 -6.70
C SER A 78 -12.46 2.16 -6.89
N CYS A 79 -13.79 2.25 -7.04
CA CYS A 79 -14.67 1.09 -7.10
C CYS A 79 -14.63 0.42 -8.47
N PRO A 80 -14.69 -0.93 -8.53
CA PRO A 80 -14.89 -1.67 -9.78
C PRO A 80 -16.18 -1.25 -10.49
N VAL A 81 -16.09 -1.05 -11.80
CA VAL A 81 -17.23 -0.69 -12.67
C VAL A 81 -17.40 -1.73 -13.76
N ASP A 82 -16.31 -2.09 -14.46
CA ASP A 82 -16.33 -3.09 -15.51
C ASP A 82 -14.95 -3.73 -15.70
N PHE A 83 -14.93 -4.97 -16.16
CA PHE A 83 -13.72 -5.75 -16.37
C PHE A 83 -13.89 -6.68 -17.56
N GLY A 84 -12.90 -6.73 -18.43
CA GLY A 84 -12.98 -7.63 -19.58
C GLY A 84 -11.74 -7.64 -20.44
N ILE A 85 -11.90 -8.21 -21.62
CA ILE A 85 -10.86 -8.34 -22.64
C ILE A 85 -11.09 -7.28 -23.71
N CYS A 86 -10.03 -6.64 -24.18
CA CYS A 86 -10.07 -5.65 -25.24
C CYS A 86 -8.93 -5.82 -26.26
N ASN A 87 -8.82 -4.89 -27.19
CA ASN A 87 -7.76 -4.87 -28.22
C ASN A 87 -7.70 -6.17 -29.05
N GLY A 88 -8.88 -6.70 -29.42
CA GLY A 88 -8.98 -7.95 -30.19
C GLY A 88 -8.40 -9.16 -29.47
N GLY A 89 -8.57 -9.26 -28.16
CA GLY A 89 -8.13 -10.39 -27.32
C GLY A 89 -6.68 -10.30 -26.81
N ARG A 90 -5.99 -9.19 -27.03
CA ARG A 90 -4.57 -9.02 -26.66
C ARG A 90 -4.37 -8.32 -25.31
N SER A 91 -5.40 -7.67 -24.79
CA SER A 91 -5.31 -6.89 -23.56
C SER A 91 -6.49 -7.16 -22.65
N VAL A 92 -6.29 -6.97 -21.35
CA VAL A 92 -7.32 -6.93 -20.32
C VAL A 92 -7.52 -5.48 -19.88
N TYR A 93 -8.78 -5.07 -19.66
CA TYR A 93 -9.09 -3.78 -19.09
C TYR A 93 -9.78 -3.89 -17.73
N GLN A 94 -9.55 -2.88 -16.91
CA GLN A 94 -10.30 -2.61 -15.69
C GLN A 94 -10.81 -1.18 -15.75
N LEU A 95 -12.12 -1.00 -15.66
CA LEU A 95 -12.77 0.30 -15.53
C LEU A 95 -13.15 0.49 -14.06
N LEU A 96 -12.60 1.53 -13.44
CA LEU A 96 -12.81 1.84 -12.02
C LEU A 96 -13.42 3.23 -11.90
N SER A 97 -14.20 3.49 -10.84
CA SER A 97 -14.69 4.84 -10.57
C SER A 97 -13.52 5.80 -10.31
N TRP A 98 -13.64 7.03 -10.82
CA TRP A 98 -12.69 8.06 -10.50
C TRP A 98 -12.87 8.56 -9.06
N CYS A 99 -11.79 8.70 -8.34
CA CYS A 99 -11.77 9.32 -7.02
C CYS A 99 -11.24 10.75 -7.12
N ASP A 100 -12.03 11.71 -6.66
CA ASP A 100 -11.57 13.08 -6.52
C ASP A 100 -10.82 13.28 -5.22
N GLY A 101 -9.77 14.08 -5.26
CA GLY A 101 -9.02 14.42 -4.06
C GLY A 101 -7.58 14.80 -4.38
N VAL A 102 -6.87 15.13 -3.32
CA VAL A 102 -5.43 15.41 -3.32
C VAL A 102 -4.73 14.22 -2.69
N ILE A 103 -3.58 13.84 -3.20
CA ILE A 103 -2.75 12.80 -2.56
C ILE A 103 -2.45 13.22 -1.11
N ALA A 104 -2.60 12.29 -0.17
CA ALA A 104 -2.40 12.59 1.24
C ALA A 104 -1.00 13.11 1.55
N ASP A 105 0.00 12.68 0.78
CA ASP A 105 1.39 13.14 0.85
C ASP A 105 1.52 14.65 0.61
N ASP A 106 0.76 15.18 -0.33
CA ASP A 106 0.77 16.61 -0.67
C ASP A 106 -0.02 17.44 0.36
N LEU A 107 -1.03 16.86 1.01
CA LEU A 107 -1.92 17.58 1.92
C LEU A 107 -1.44 17.57 3.38
N ILE A 108 -0.96 16.44 3.88
CA ILE A 108 -0.54 16.27 5.29
C ILE A 108 0.38 17.39 5.79
N PRO A 109 1.41 17.86 5.01
CA PRO A 109 2.34 18.87 5.52
C PRO A 109 1.72 20.23 5.82
N VAL A 110 0.58 20.52 5.20
CA VAL A 110 -0.09 21.84 5.37
C VAL A 110 -1.24 21.81 6.39
N LEU A 111 -1.55 20.61 6.92
CA LEU A 111 -2.54 20.43 7.96
C LEU A 111 -1.94 20.65 9.36
N SER A 112 -2.78 21.08 10.31
CA SER A 112 -2.41 21.09 11.74
C SER A 112 -2.19 19.66 12.27
N GLU A 113 -1.43 19.51 13.35
CA GLU A 113 -1.15 18.22 14.00
C GLU A 113 -2.44 17.45 14.35
N THR A 114 -3.49 18.18 14.80
CA THR A 114 -4.81 17.61 15.09
C THR A 114 -5.51 17.10 13.84
N GLU A 115 -5.46 17.87 12.74
CA GLU A 115 -6.06 17.44 11.46
C GLU A 115 -5.33 16.26 10.88
N GLN A 116 -3.99 16.24 10.94
CA GLN A 116 -3.18 15.08 10.53
C GLN A 116 -3.58 13.83 11.32
N TYR A 117 -3.73 13.94 12.63
CA TYR A 117 -4.14 12.83 13.49
C TYR A 117 -5.56 12.33 13.15
N ILE A 118 -6.53 13.24 12.96
CA ILE A 118 -7.91 12.87 12.58
C ILE A 118 -7.93 12.18 11.22
N LEU A 119 -7.16 12.68 10.27
CA LEU A 119 -7.01 12.06 8.96
C LEU A 119 -6.42 10.65 9.08
N GLY A 120 -5.42 10.48 9.94
CA GLY A 120 -4.86 9.18 10.26
C GLY A 120 -5.90 8.21 10.83
N ILE A 121 -6.76 8.64 11.77
CA ILE A 121 -7.85 7.82 12.31
C ILE A 121 -8.73 7.28 11.17
N LYS A 122 -9.15 8.12 10.21
CA LYS A 122 -9.97 7.69 9.07
C LYS A 122 -9.22 6.67 8.19
N ALA A 123 -7.93 6.89 7.94
CA ALA A 123 -7.09 5.95 7.21
C ALA A 123 -7.02 4.59 7.91
N GLY A 124 -6.80 4.58 9.22
CA GLY A 124 -6.77 3.36 10.02
C GLY A 124 -8.09 2.59 10.02
N GLN A 125 -9.21 3.29 10.13
CA GLN A 125 -10.54 2.70 10.04
C GLN A 125 -10.80 2.04 8.68
N ASN A 126 -10.43 2.68 7.57
CA ASN A 126 -10.52 2.09 6.24
C ASN A 126 -9.65 0.82 6.13
N LEU A 127 -8.41 0.86 6.64
CA LEU A 127 -7.53 -0.30 6.63
C LEU A 127 -8.09 -1.46 7.47
N SER A 128 -8.72 -1.17 8.61
CA SER A 128 -9.38 -2.19 9.43
C SER A 128 -10.53 -2.89 8.70
N LEU A 129 -11.32 -2.15 7.90
CA LEU A 129 -12.35 -2.73 7.04
C LEU A 129 -11.75 -3.61 5.95
N ILE A 130 -10.68 -3.18 5.29
CA ILE A 130 -9.96 -3.98 4.30
C ILE A 130 -9.49 -5.31 4.91
N HIS A 131 -8.90 -5.26 6.09
CA HIS A 131 -8.41 -6.42 6.83
C HIS A 131 -9.52 -7.26 7.50
N SER A 132 -10.80 -6.95 7.30
CA SER A 132 -11.90 -7.77 7.81
C SER A 132 -12.23 -8.99 6.92
N VAL A 133 -11.66 -9.09 5.73
CA VAL A 133 -11.87 -10.20 4.79
C VAL A 133 -10.89 -11.32 5.07
N PRO A 134 -11.31 -12.45 5.66
CA PRO A 134 -10.40 -13.54 5.98
C PRO A 134 -9.88 -14.25 4.73
N ALA A 135 -8.69 -14.79 4.83
CA ALA A 135 -8.13 -15.68 3.83
C ALA A 135 -8.96 -16.98 3.73
N PRO A 136 -8.95 -17.66 2.58
CA PRO A 136 -9.53 -18.98 2.44
C PRO A 136 -8.89 -20.00 3.41
N ASP A 137 -9.69 -21.00 3.82
CA ASP A 137 -9.19 -22.10 4.63
C ASP A 137 -8.07 -22.88 3.90
N GLY A 138 -7.12 -23.37 4.66
CA GLY A 138 -6.05 -24.24 4.13
C GLY A 138 -4.85 -23.49 3.53
N MET A 139 -4.77 -22.19 3.71
CA MET A 139 -3.55 -21.47 3.34
C MET A 139 -2.35 -21.92 4.19
N VAL A 140 -1.17 -21.93 3.57
CA VAL A 140 0.11 -22.17 4.25
C VAL A 140 0.28 -21.15 5.37
N ASP A 141 0.79 -21.59 6.53
CA ASP A 141 1.03 -20.71 7.68
C ASP A 141 1.85 -19.48 7.27
N TRP A 142 1.47 -18.33 7.81
CA TRP A 142 2.13 -17.07 7.47
C TRP A 142 3.63 -17.09 7.79
N TYR A 143 4.01 -17.72 8.89
CA TYR A 143 5.42 -17.86 9.27
C TYR A 143 6.24 -18.56 8.18
N ASP A 144 5.74 -19.66 7.60
CA ASP A 144 6.45 -20.41 6.57
C ASP A 144 6.58 -19.60 5.28
N ARG A 145 5.51 -18.94 4.87
CA ARG A 145 5.50 -18.03 3.72
C ARG A 145 6.44 -16.83 3.91
N PHE A 146 6.42 -16.25 5.08
CA PHE A 146 7.27 -15.10 5.41
C PHE A 146 8.75 -15.47 5.40
N ILE A 147 9.13 -16.62 6.00
CA ILE A 147 10.51 -17.10 5.97
C ILE A 147 10.98 -17.35 4.54
N GLU A 148 10.23 -18.07 3.72
CA GLU A 148 10.60 -18.36 2.34
C GLU A 148 10.90 -17.06 1.56
N THR A 149 10.03 -16.08 1.69
CA THR A 149 10.21 -14.76 1.06
C THR A 149 11.43 -14.02 1.62
N ASN A 150 11.60 -14.00 2.94
CA ASN A 150 12.69 -13.26 3.58
C ASN A 150 14.06 -13.90 3.39
N ASP A 151 14.16 -15.22 3.34
CA ASP A 151 15.42 -15.91 3.05
C ASP A 151 15.99 -15.49 1.69
N SER A 152 15.14 -15.34 0.70
CA SER A 152 15.53 -14.82 -0.61
C SER A 152 16.00 -13.36 -0.52
N ARG A 153 15.27 -12.54 0.19
CA ARG A 153 15.56 -11.10 0.36
C ARG A 153 16.82 -10.86 1.18
N PHE A 154 17.05 -11.60 2.26
CA PHE A 154 18.30 -11.53 3.02
C PHE A 154 19.50 -11.96 2.19
N ARG A 155 19.40 -13.05 1.40
CA ARG A 155 20.47 -13.40 0.44
C ARG A 155 20.78 -12.25 -0.52
N SER A 156 19.75 -11.56 -1.00
CA SER A 156 19.89 -10.38 -1.85
C SER A 156 20.61 -9.23 -1.13
N PHE A 157 20.21 -8.94 0.11
CA PHE A 157 20.87 -7.92 0.94
C PHE A 157 22.35 -8.24 1.19
N PHE A 158 22.68 -9.47 1.61
CA PHE A 158 24.08 -9.85 1.84
C PHE A 158 24.92 -9.84 0.56
N SER A 159 24.32 -10.10 -0.60
CA SER A 159 25.05 -10.11 -1.88
C SER A 159 25.20 -8.72 -2.49
N CYS A 160 24.45 -7.71 -2.08
CA CYS A 160 24.55 -6.37 -2.65
C CYS A 160 25.81 -5.60 -2.23
N GLY A 161 26.55 -6.10 -1.21
CA GLY A 161 27.81 -5.51 -0.76
C GLY A 161 27.67 -4.21 0.03
N ILE A 162 26.45 -3.82 0.39
CA ILE A 162 26.18 -2.62 1.20
C ILE A 162 26.09 -3.02 2.67
N THR A 163 26.75 -2.25 3.53
CA THR A 163 26.65 -2.38 4.99
C THR A 163 25.92 -1.17 5.57
N ILE A 164 25.08 -1.43 6.56
CA ILE A 164 24.35 -0.42 7.34
C ILE A 164 24.75 -0.58 8.81
N ASP A 165 25.16 0.51 9.44
CA ASP A 165 25.49 0.51 10.85
C ASP A 165 24.27 0.11 11.67
N GLY A 166 24.43 -0.94 12.51
CA GLY A 166 23.34 -1.50 13.30
C GLY A 166 22.51 -2.58 12.62
N SER A 167 22.84 -2.99 11.38
CA SER A 167 22.14 -4.11 10.70
C SER A 167 22.25 -5.43 11.47
N ASP A 168 23.34 -5.67 12.19
CA ASP A 168 23.50 -6.85 13.05
C ASP A 168 22.42 -6.90 14.15
N ALA A 169 22.02 -5.75 14.71
CA ALA A 169 20.95 -5.69 15.69
C ALA A 169 19.57 -6.06 15.10
N ILE A 170 19.34 -5.73 13.83
CA ILE A 170 18.13 -6.15 13.09
C ILE A 170 18.13 -7.67 12.93
N LEU A 171 19.24 -8.25 12.50
CA LEU A 171 19.35 -9.70 12.31
C LEU A 171 19.17 -10.45 13.62
N ASP A 172 19.81 -9.99 14.68
CA ASP A 172 19.63 -10.50 16.03
C ASP A 172 18.17 -10.43 16.51
N TYR A 173 17.49 -9.32 16.23
CA TYR A 173 16.08 -9.14 16.56
C TYR A 173 15.20 -10.11 15.77
N TYR A 174 15.46 -10.26 14.47
CA TYR A 174 14.77 -11.21 13.60
C TYR A 174 14.88 -12.63 14.13
N GLU A 175 16.09 -13.13 14.37
CA GLU A 175 16.32 -14.50 14.86
C GLU A 175 15.58 -14.78 16.18
N LYS A 176 15.58 -13.80 17.09
CA LYS A 176 14.94 -13.93 18.40
C LYS A 176 13.42 -13.88 18.35
N ASN A 177 12.84 -13.16 17.39
CA ASN A 177 11.41 -12.82 17.39
C ASN A 177 10.61 -13.40 16.22
N ILE A 178 11.25 -14.01 15.21
CA ILE A 178 10.55 -14.56 14.04
C ILE A 178 9.45 -15.57 14.42
N HIS A 179 9.60 -16.28 15.54
CA HIS A 179 8.62 -17.22 16.07
C HIS A 179 7.25 -16.57 16.38
N LEU A 180 7.21 -15.24 16.58
CA LEU A 180 5.97 -14.49 16.82
C LEU A 180 5.01 -14.52 15.62
N LEU A 181 5.51 -14.87 14.45
CA LEU A 181 4.70 -14.97 13.23
C LEU A 181 3.99 -16.33 13.08
N ARG A 182 4.25 -17.32 13.96
CA ARG A 182 3.59 -18.63 13.92
C ARG A 182 2.11 -18.51 14.28
N GLY A 183 1.26 -19.10 13.46
CA GLY A 183 -0.18 -19.08 13.68
C GLY A 183 -0.82 -17.68 13.55
N ARG A 184 -0.12 -16.70 12.98
CA ARG A 184 -0.72 -15.40 12.70
C ARG A 184 -1.87 -15.56 11.73
N PRO A 185 -3.03 -14.91 12.01
CA PRO A 185 -4.17 -14.99 11.12
C PRO A 185 -3.86 -14.30 9.80
N GLN A 186 -4.43 -14.80 8.71
CA GLN A 186 -4.26 -14.22 7.39
C GLN A 186 -5.58 -13.63 6.90
N PHE A 187 -5.51 -12.40 6.41
CA PHE A 187 -6.63 -11.65 5.85
C PHE A 187 -6.21 -11.06 4.52
N PHE A 188 -7.17 -10.53 3.78
CA PHE A 188 -6.87 -9.73 2.62
C PHE A 188 -6.06 -8.50 3.06
N ILE A 189 -5.00 -8.19 2.31
CA ILE A 189 -4.15 -7.02 2.51
C ILE A 189 -4.10 -6.20 1.23
N HIS A 190 -3.99 -4.88 1.36
CA HIS A 190 -3.77 -3.98 0.23
C HIS A 190 -2.39 -4.19 -0.39
N GLY A 191 -1.38 -4.42 0.44
CA GLY A 191 0.00 -4.71 0.06
C GLY A 191 0.86 -3.48 -0.16
N ASP A 192 0.24 -2.30 -0.33
CA ASP A 192 0.94 -1.03 -0.54
C ASP A 192 0.19 0.15 0.11
N TYR A 193 -0.28 -0.03 1.34
CA TYR A 193 -1.07 0.98 2.06
C TYR A 193 -0.17 2.04 2.68
N HIS A 194 -0.05 3.17 2.03
CA HIS A 194 0.70 4.35 2.51
C HIS A 194 0.11 5.65 1.96
N ASN A 195 0.59 6.78 2.44
CA ASN A 195 0.04 8.11 2.18
C ASN A 195 -0.04 8.50 0.68
N GLU A 196 0.85 7.99 -0.18
CA GLU A 196 0.78 8.25 -1.63
C GLU A 196 -0.39 7.50 -2.32
N ASN A 197 -0.90 6.43 -1.70
CA ASN A 197 -2.04 5.65 -2.19
C ASN A 197 -3.36 6.00 -1.50
N LEU A 198 -3.39 7.16 -0.83
CA LEU A 198 -4.58 7.72 -0.20
C LEU A 198 -4.92 9.06 -0.85
N LEU A 199 -6.16 9.19 -1.34
CA LEU A 199 -6.72 10.45 -1.80
C LEU A 199 -7.59 11.07 -0.71
N VAL A 200 -7.41 12.36 -0.48
CA VAL A 200 -8.19 13.12 0.50
C VAL A 200 -9.11 14.08 -0.24
N SER A 201 -10.41 13.92 -0.03
CA SER A 201 -11.43 14.81 -0.60
C SER A 201 -11.46 16.17 0.11
N GLU A 202 -12.19 17.12 -0.45
CA GLU A 202 -12.44 18.44 0.18
C GLU A 202 -13.09 18.34 1.57
N ASN A 203 -13.83 17.27 1.84
CA ASN A 203 -14.45 16.99 3.15
C ASN A 203 -13.52 16.21 4.09
N HIS A 204 -12.25 16.06 3.74
CA HIS A 204 -11.28 15.24 4.46
C HIS A 204 -11.70 13.77 4.61
N ASP A 205 -12.42 13.23 3.64
CA ASP A 205 -12.66 11.79 3.54
C ASP A 205 -11.54 11.13 2.74
N ILE A 206 -11.20 9.91 3.11
CA ILE A 206 -10.08 9.19 2.49
C ILE A 206 -10.62 8.15 1.51
N ALA A 207 -10.12 8.16 0.28
CA ALA A 207 -10.29 7.09 -0.69
C ALA A 207 -8.96 6.35 -0.91
N VAL A 208 -9.02 5.01 -0.92
CA VAL A 208 -7.88 4.14 -1.17
C VAL A 208 -7.76 3.84 -2.65
N ILE A 209 -6.56 3.99 -3.20
CA ILE A 209 -6.28 3.77 -4.62
C ILE A 209 -5.10 2.82 -4.81
N ASP A 210 -4.82 2.48 -6.04
CA ASP A 210 -3.70 1.63 -6.51
C ASP A 210 -3.73 0.21 -5.96
N TRP A 211 -4.84 -0.46 -6.23
CA TRP A 211 -5.09 -1.85 -5.89
C TRP A 211 -4.36 -2.78 -6.86
N GLU A 212 -3.25 -3.35 -6.40
CA GLU A 212 -2.49 -4.31 -7.20
C GLU A 212 -2.21 -5.59 -6.41
N LEU A 213 -2.38 -6.73 -7.10
CA LEU A 213 -1.99 -8.01 -6.54
C LEU A 213 -0.47 -8.15 -6.65
N LEU A 214 0.22 -8.16 -5.51
CA LEU A 214 1.63 -8.55 -5.43
C LEU A 214 1.76 -10.07 -5.62
N ASP A 215 2.33 -10.80 -4.67
CA ASP A 215 2.47 -12.27 -4.78
C ASP A 215 1.22 -13.03 -4.31
N SER A 216 0.51 -12.50 -3.32
CA SER A 216 -0.72 -13.06 -2.76
C SER A 216 -1.58 -11.96 -2.17
N PRO A 217 -2.92 -12.02 -2.35
CA PRO A 217 -3.82 -11.04 -1.78
C PRO A 217 -4.02 -11.20 -0.27
N TYR A 218 -3.48 -12.26 0.32
CA TYR A 218 -3.68 -12.58 1.73
C TYR A 218 -2.36 -12.66 2.49
N GLY A 219 -2.34 -12.10 3.68
CA GLY A 219 -1.20 -12.09 4.58
C GLY A 219 -1.59 -11.80 6.03
N ASP A 220 -0.60 -11.75 6.93
CA ASP A 220 -0.81 -11.17 8.25
C ASP A 220 -1.16 -9.69 8.10
N PRO A 221 -2.33 -9.23 8.58
CA PRO A 221 -2.74 -7.83 8.44
C PRO A 221 -1.74 -6.85 9.07
N TRP A 222 -0.98 -7.28 10.08
CA TRP A 222 0.05 -6.44 10.67
C TRP A 222 1.31 -6.27 9.78
N SER A 223 1.48 -7.12 8.77
CA SER A 223 2.57 -6.95 7.79
C SER A 223 2.39 -5.71 6.91
N GLU A 224 1.15 -5.26 6.70
CA GLU A 224 0.82 -4.03 5.99
C GLU A 224 1.53 -2.80 6.59
N PHE A 225 1.65 -2.78 7.93
CA PHE A 225 2.33 -1.71 8.64
C PHE A 225 3.85 -1.64 8.40
N SER A 226 4.43 -2.58 7.62
CA SER A 226 5.81 -2.43 7.13
C SER A 226 5.98 -1.17 6.27
N ARG A 227 4.92 -0.70 5.61
CA ARG A 227 4.88 0.56 4.86
C ARG A 227 4.71 1.80 5.73
N ILE A 228 4.34 1.63 6.99
CA ILE A 228 4.11 2.75 7.92
C ILE A 228 5.38 3.59 8.18
N SER A 229 6.55 3.03 7.88
CA SER A 229 7.81 3.77 7.95
C SER A 229 7.80 5.00 7.04
N MET A 230 7.16 4.92 5.89
CA MET A 230 6.99 6.04 4.98
C MET A 230 6.13 7.13 5.62
N CYS A 231 4.95 6.74 6.13
CA CYS A 231 4.04 7.65 6.82
C CYS A 231 4.67 8.27 8.08
N ALA A 232 5.33 7.46 8.92
CA ALA A 232 5.93 7.91 10.18
C ALA A 232 7.10 8.88 9.99
N ASN A 233 7.87 8.69 8.92
CA ASN A 233 8.93 9.63 8.54
C ASN A 233 8.38 11.00 8.15
N PHE A 234 7.15 11.02 7.67
CA PHE A 234 6.47 12.19 7.13
C PHE A 234 5.63 12.91 8.20
N SER A 235 4.79 12.17 8.92
CA SER A 235 3.97 12.68 10.01
C SER A 235 3.75 11.67 11.14
N PRO A 236 4.39 11.84 12.30
CA PRO A 236 4.08 11.07 13.51
C PRO A 236 2.61 11.17 13.95
N HIS A 237 1.97 12.35 13.77
CA HIS A 237 0.58 12.56 14.14
C HIS A 237 -0.37 11.75 13.28
N PHE A 238 -0.22 11.81 11.94
CA PHE A 238 -0.99 10.98 11.02
C PHE A 238 -0.81 9.49 11.31
N THR A 239 0.44 9.06 11.51
CA THR A 239 0.76 7.64 11.74
C THR A 239 0.23 7.14 13.08
N THR A 240 0.29 7.97 14.15
CA THR A 240 -0.32 7.64 15.44
C THR A 240 -1.84 7.52 15.30
N GLY A 241 -2.46 8.45 14.57
CA GLY A 241 -3.89 8.40 14.26
C GLY A 241 -4.26 7.14 13.48
N LEU A 242 -3.47 6.76 12.46
CA LEU A 242 -3.70 5.58 11.65
C LEU A 242 -3.71 4.30 12.50
N LEU A 243 -2.73 4.14 13.40
CA LEU A 243 -2.72 2.99 14.31
C LEU A 243 -3.93 2.99 15.24
N ARG A 244 -4.25 4.12 15.85
CA ARG A 244 -5.41 4.19 16.77
C ARG A 244 -6.75 4.00 16.05
N GLY A 245 -6.88 4.49 14.83
CA GLY A 245 -8.04 4.25 14.00
C GLY A 245 -8.21 2.78 13.62
N TYR A 246 -7.10 2.10 13.33
CA TYR A 246 -7.09 0.69 12.99
C TYR A 246 -7.49 -0.21 14.17
N PHE A 247 -6.96 0.06 15.37
CA PHE A 247 -7.21 -0.74 16.57
C PHE A 247 -8.42 -0.27 17.38
N ASP A 248 -9.10 0.79 16.95
CA ASP A 248 -10.16 1.45 17.73
C ASP A 248 -9.67 1.79 19.16
N GLY A 249 -8.47 2.32 19.25
CA GLY A 249 -7.78 2.66 20.50
C GLY A 249 -6.28 2.41 20.44
N GLU A 250 -5.69 2.10 21.60
CA GLU A 250 -4.26 1.82 21.67
C GLU A 250 -3.92 0.46 21.02
N PRO A 251 -2.83 0.38 20.19
CA PRO A 251 -2.35 -0.88 19.69
C PRO A 251 -1.98 -1.86 20.82
N PRO A 252 -2.28 -3.15 20.69
CA PRO A 252 -1.94 -4.14 21.70
C PRO A 252 -0.42 -4.29 21.86
N GLU A 253 0.05 -4.68 23.04
CA GLU A 253 1.48 -4.78 23.33
C GLU A 253 2.26 -5.67 22.35
N ASP A 254 1.68 -6.81 21.95
CA ASP A 254 2.30 -7.73 21.01
C ASP A 254 2.46 -7.14 19.61
N PHE A 255 1.60 -6.19 19.21
CA PHE A 255 1.69 -5.51 17.95
C PHE A 255 3.06 -4.84 17.77
N TRP A 256 3.55 -4.15 18.80
CA TRP A 256 4.80 -3.41 18.72
C TRP A 256 6.00 -4.29 18.43
N ARG A 257 6.03 -5.51 19.02
CA ARG A 257 7.11 -6.47 18.76
C ARG A 257 7.06 -7.01 17.33
N VAL A 258 5.87 -7.27 16.82
CA VAL A 258 5.66 -7.73 15.44
C VAL A 258 5.93 -6.60 14.45
N LEU A 259 5.50 -5.36 14.75
CA LEU A 259 5.80 -4.18 13.94
C LEU A 259 7.32 -3.96 13.83
N THR A 260 8.05 -4.05 14.94
CA THR A 260 9.52 -3.95 14.94
C THR A 260 10.14 -4.98 13.99
N LEU A 261 9.64 -6.22 14.00
CA LEU A 261 10.11 -7.28 13.11
C LEU A 261 9.88 -6.92 11.63
N TYR A 262 8.68 -6.50 11.27
CA TYR A 262 8.33 -6.15 9.89
C TYR A 262 9.08 -4.92 9.40
N LEU A 263 9.12 -3.85 10.20
CA LEU A 263 9.81 -2.61 9.81
C LEU A 263 11.32 -2.79 9.67
N SER A 264 11.94 -3.48 10.62
CA SER A 264 13.39 -3.66 10.63
C SER A 264 13.86 -4.54 9.46
N THR A 265 13.15 -5.65 9.20
CA THR A 265 13.47 -6.51 8.04
C THR A 265 13.17 -5.80 6.73
N GLY A 266 12.05 -5.08 6.64
CA GLY A 266 11.71 -4.27 5.48
C GLY A 266 12.76 -3.22 5.14
N ALA A 267 13.34 -2.58 6.15
CA ALA A 267 14.39 -1.57 5.96
C ALA A 267 15.66 -2.14 5.30
N LEU A 268 16.07 -3.37 5.67
CA LEU A 268 17.21 -4.03 4.99
C LEU A 268 16.88 -4.41 3.55
N MET A 269 15.62 -4.78 3.31
CA MET A 269 15.17 -5.17 1.96
C MET A 269 15.11 -4.00 0.99
N LEU A 270 14.77 -2.80 1.47
CA LEU A 270 14.83 -1.58 0.66
C LEU A 270 16.23 -1.34 0.09
N ILE A 271 17.30 -1.67 0.84
CA ILE A 271 18.68 -1.52 0.36
C ILE A 271 18.94 -2.40 -0.85
N SER A 272 18.60 -3.70 -0.77
CA SER A 272 18.83 -4.61 -1.91
C SER A 272 17.93 -4.27 -3.10
N TRP A 273 16.69 -3.85 -2.85
CA TRP A 273 15.81 -3.37 -3.91
C TRP A 273 16.42 -2.15 -4.62
N ALA A 274 16.87 -1.15 -3.87
CA ALA A 274 17.50 0.02 -4.45
C ALA A 274 18.73 -0.35 -5.29
N VAL A 275 19.59 -1.24 -4.81
CA VAL A 275 20.81 -1.64 -5.57
C VAL A 275 20.47 -2.31 -6.90
N TYR A 276 19.44 -3.16 -6.94
CA TYR A 276 19.16 -3.99 -8.13
C TYR A 276 18.07 -3.43 -9.04
N VAL A 277 17.17 -2.59 -8.52
CA VAL A 277 15.99 -2.10 -9.25
C VAL A 277 16.06 -0.60 -9.49
N GLU A 278 16.39 0.19 -8.46
CA GLU A 278 16.36 1.66 -8.53
C GLU A 278 17.55 2.30 -7.81
N PRO A 279 18.75 2.23 -8.43
CA PRO A 279 19.99 2.68 -7.79
C PRO A 279 20.01 4.16 -7.36
N GLU A 280 19.16 4.97 -7.97
CA GLU A 280 19.06 6.40 -7.65
C GLU A 280 18.51 6.63 -6.23
N CYS A 281 17.70 5.70 -5.70
CA CYS A 281 17.10 5.77 -4.37
C CYS A 281 17.99 5.19 -3.25
N LEU A 282 19.19 4.67 -3.56
CA LEU A 282 20.02 3.94 -2.59
C LEU A 282 20.35 4.76 -1.33
N GLU A 283 20.72 6.02 -1.48
CA GLU A 283 21.09 6.85 -0.33
C GLU A 283 19.88 7.18 0.56
N GLU A 284 18.71 7.37 -0.03
CA GLU A 284 17.47 7.54 0.70
C GLU A 284 17.09 6.26 1.46
N CYS A 285 17.16 5.11 0.81
CA CYS A 285 16.90 3.80 1.45
C CYS A 285 17.85 3.53 2.63
N LYS A 286 19.13 3.89 2.52
CA LYS A 286 20.07 3.82 3.65
C LYS A 286 19.65 4.71 4.81
N GLN A 287 19.22 5.94 4.52
CA GLN A 287 18.74 6.87 5.55
C GLN A 287 17.50 6.32 6.27
N ILE A 288 16.56 5.71 5.53
CA ILE A 288 15.38 5.05 6.10
C ILE A 288 15.82 3.90 7.01
N ALA A 289 16.74 3.05 6.60
CA ALA A 289 17.22 1.94 7.41
C ALA A 289 17.86 2.41 8.74
N VAL A 290 18.70 3.45 8.67
CA VAL A 290 19.29 4.06 9.88
C VAL A 290 18.22 4.67 10.79
N LYS A 291 17.21 5.36 10.23
CA LYS A 291 16.09 5.90 11.00
C LYS A 291 15.30 4.81 11.71
N VAL A 292 14.99 3.70 11.03
CA VAL A 292 14.26 2.57 11.63
C VAL A 292 15.05 2.03 12.83
N ILE A 293 16.37 1.85 12.70
CA ILE A 293 17.21 1.43 13.82
C ILE A 293 17.11 2.41 15.01
N HIS A 294 17.13 3.72 14.73
CA HIS A 294 17.02 4.73 15.78
C HIS A 294 15.62 4.76 16.41
N TRP A 295 14.55 4.58 15.63
CA TRP A 295 13.18 4.56 16.16
C TRP A 295 12.98 3.49 17.24
N PHE A 296 13.66 2.37 17.09
CA PHE A 296 13.59 1.24 18.03
C PHE A 296 14.77 1.18 19.00
N ASP A 297 15.50 2.29 19.21
CA ASP A 297 16.66 2.37 20.12
C ASP A 297 17.68 1.25 19.87
N GLY A 298 18.09 1.05 18.60
CA GLY A 298 18.98 -0.05 18.24
C GLY A 298 18.36 -1.43 18.49
N MET A 299 17.07 -1.59 18.23
CA MET A 299 16.28 -2.83 18.44
C MET A 299 16.10 -3.23 19.92
N ARG A 300 16.32 -2.31 20.88
CA ARG A 300 16.14 -2.57 22.33
C ARG A 300 14.73 -2.24 22.81
N SER A 301 14.03 -1.30 22.15
CA SER A 301 12.65 -0.94 22.43
C SER A 301 11.73 -1.40 21.30
N PRO A 302 10.65 -2.12 21.57
CA PRO A 302 9.67 -2.42 20.53
C PRO A 302 8.75 -1.24 20.23
N LEU A 303 8.64 -0.26 21.14
CA LEU A 303 7.85 0.95 20.92
C LEU A 303 8.69 1.98 20.17
N PRO A 304 8.30 2.39 18.96
CA PRO A 304 9.07 3.35 18.17
C PRO A 304 8.95 4.76 18.74
N SER A 305 10.04 5.53 18.63
CA SER A 305 10.12 6.89 19.20
C SER A 305 9.19 7.91 18.54
N TRP A 306 8.67 7.62 17.36
CA TRP A 306 7.70 8.50 16.68
C TRP A 306 6.25 8.31 17.17
N TYR A 307 5.95 7.23 17.89
CA TYR A 307 4.58 7.01 18.39
C TYR A 307 4.22 7.97 19.51
N LEU A 308 3.19 8.77 19.29
CA LEU A 308 2.77 9.83 20.21
C LEU A 308 1.74 9.32 21.21
N LYS A 309 2.20 8.55 22.21
CA LYS A 309 1.32 7.85 23.16
C LYS A 309 0.37 8.80 23.92
N ASP A 310 0.86 9.97 24.29
CA ASP A 310 0.11 10.92 25.12
C ASP A 310 -0.65 11.98 24.29
N PHE A 311 -0.62 11.89 22.96
CA PHE A 311 -1.32 12.84 22.09
C PHE A 311 -2.83 12.60 22.13
N THR A 312 -3.58 13.68 22.37
CA THR A 312 -5.06 13.72 22.30
C THR A 312 -5.50 14.86 21.40
N ALA A 313 -6.41 14.58 20.46
CA ALA A 313 -7.00 15.62 19.61
C ALA A 313 -7.89 16.51 20.46
N GLY A 314 -7.47 17.72 20.82
CA GLY A 314 -8.29 18.68 21.55
C GLY A 314 -7.59 19.47 22.65
N GLU A 315 -6.34 19.23 22.99
CA GLU A 315 -5.63 19.99 24.04
C GLU A 315 -4.91 21.26 23.56
N ASN A 316 -4.93 21.55 22.24
CA ASN A 316 -4.28 22.73 21.64
C ASN A 316 -5.27 23.51 20.73
N SER A 317 -6.40 23.93 21.28
CA SER A 317 -7.32 24.89 20.61
C SER A 317 -7.17 26.27 21.20
#